data_08ab273e77565fa136c0f93b67bb399e
#
_entry.id   08ab273e77565fa136c0f93b67bb399e
#
_cell.length_a   1.000
_cell.length_b   1.000
_cell.length_c   1.000
_cell.angle_alpha   90.00
_cell.angle_beta   90.00
_cell.angle_gamma   90.00
#
_symmetry.space_group_name_H-M   'P 1'
#
loop_
_entity.id
_entity.type
_entity.pdbx_description
1 polymer ?
#
loop_
_entity_poly.entity_id
_entity_poly.type
_entity_poly.pdbx_seq_one_letter_code
_entity_poly.pdbx_strand_id
1 'polypeptide(L)'
;MVIYRWLSMNNLYIDKYLYKEAIMNKNYDDNIKILKALGEINRLKIVDMLSSGEKCACLILESFHFTQPTLSHHMKVLMDSGIVKCRKEGTWIYYSLDTELCDKLMRFINGVLTSNKKCICSSNCIDKCD
;
A
#
# COMPACT_ATOMS: atom_id res chain seq x y z
N MET A 1 -10.77 5.17 -9.00
CA MET A 1 -10.89 6.22 -8.01
C MET A 1 -11.36 5.70 -6.69
N VAL A 2 -10.50 4.87 -6.12
CA VAL A 2 -10.71 4.19 -4.84
C VAL A 2 -10.75 5.17 -3.67
N ILE A 3 -10.02 6.29 -3.74
CA ILE A 3 -9.94 7.31 -2.68
C ILE A 3 -11.27 8.04 -2.49
N TYR A 4 -11.99 8.38 -3.56
CA TYR A 4 -13.30 9.03 -3.46
C TYR A 4 -14.39 8.09 -2.93
N ARG A 5 -14.28 6.81 -3.19
CA ARG A 5 -15.17 5.80 -2.63
C ARG A 5 -14.97 5.65 -1.12
N TRP A 6 -13.75 5.89 -0.67
CA TRP A 6 -13.40 5.86 0.76
C TRP A 6 -13.92 7.11 1.50
N LEU A 7 -13.86 8.29 0.87
CA LEU A 7 -14.37 9.56 1.44
C LEU A 7 -15.90 9.68 1.39
N SER A 8 -16.57 9.03 0.45
CA SER A 8 -18.05 9.06 0.36
C SER A 8 -18.74 8.02 1.23
N MET A 9 -18.01 7.06 1.78
CA MET A 9 -18.54 6.06 2.71
C MET A 9 -18.43 6.55 4.16
N ASN A 10 -19.01 7.72 4.44
CA ASN A 10 -19.26 8.20 5.80
C ASN A 10 -20.33 7.36 6.52
N ASN A 11 -20.33 6.07 6.31
CA ASN A 11 -21.15 5.14 7.05
C ASN A 11 -20.27 4.42 8.08
N LEU A 12 -19.96 5.16 9.16
CA LEU A 12 -19.22 4.74 10.36
C LEU A 12 -19.67 3.39 10.95
N TYR A 13 -20.79 2.85 10.51
CA TYR A 13 -21.37 1.62 11.04
C TYR A 13 -20.92 0.36 10.29
N ILE A 14 -20.66 0.47 8.98
CA ILE A 14 -20.16 -0.66 8.17
C ILE A 14 -18.67 -0.89 8.42
N ASP A 15 -17.93 0.17 8.65
CA ASP A 15 -16.49 0.11 8.95
C ASP A 15 -16.19 -0.68 10.24
N LYS A 16 -17.05 -0.63 11.22
CA LYS A 16 -16.81 -1.26 12.54
C LYS A 16 -16.80 -2.78 12.48
N TYR A 17 -17.56 -3.39 11.58
CA TYR A 17 -17.61 -4.86 11.40
C TYR A 17 -16.53 -5.37 10.45
N LEU A 18 -16.28 -4.67 9.35
CA LEU A 18 -15.17 -4.97 8.44
C LEU A 18 -13.81 -4.75 9.10
N TYR A 19 -13.72 -3.75 9.98
CA TYR A 19 -12.55 -3.50 10.82
C TYR A 19 -12.26 -4.64 11.79
N LYS A 20 -13.29 -5.24 12.35
CA LYS A 20 -13.14 -6.31 13.35
C LYS A 20 -12.56 -7.58 12.74
N GLU A 21 -12.92 -7.92 11.51
CA GLU A 21 -12.36 -9.07 10.78
C GLU A 21 -10.94 -8.79 10.28
N ALA A 22 -10.66 -7.58 9.80
CA ALA A 22 -9.33 -7.18 9.37
C ALA A 22 -8.31 -7.12 10.53
N ILE A 23 -8.77 -6.81 11.75
CA ILE A 23 -7.94 -6.76 12.96
C ILE A 23 -7.61 -8.16 13.46
N MET A 24 -8.48 -9.16 13.25
CA MET A 24 -8.24 -10.52 13.74
C MET A 24 -7.24 -11.32 12.92
N ASN A 25 -6.95 -10.87 11.68
CA ASN A 25 -5.97 -11.52 10.81
C ASN A 25 -4.92 -10.50 10.33
N LYS A 26 -4.26 -9.83 11.27
CA LYS A 26 -3.17 -8.91 10.97
C LYS A 26 -1.96 -9.70 10.47
N ASN A 27 -1.86 -9.87 9.17
CA ASN A 27 -0.64 -10.37 8.56
C ASN A 27 0.42 -9.25 8.55
N TYR A 28 1.16 -9.14 9.65
CA TYR A 28 2.22 -8.13 9.81
C TYR A 28 3.33 -8.33 8.78
N ASP A 29 3.72 -9.56 8.51
CA ASP A 29 4.88 -9.87 7.67
C ASP A 29 4.67 -9.41 6.22
N ASP A 30 3.52 -9.69 5.62
CA ASP A 30 3.23 -9.25 4.26
C ASP A 30 3.09 -7.72 4.17
N ASN A 31 2.41 -7.10 5.13
CA ASN A 31 2.25 -5.65 5.15
C ASN A 31 3.57 -4.92 5.42
N ILE A 32 4.44 -5.45 6.28
CA ILE A 32 5.77 -4.89 6.52
C ILE A 32 6.64 -4.94 5.25
N LYS A 33 6.53 -6.01 4.47
CA LYS A 33 7.24 -6.11 3.18
C LYS A 33 6.86 -4.96 2.24
N ILE A 34 5.57 -4.66 2.14
CA ILE A 34 5.08 -3.54 1.33
C ILE A 34 5.56 -2.20 1.91
N LEU A 35 5.42 -1.99 3.22
CA LEU A 35 5.84 -0.76 3.88
C LEU A 35 7.35 -0.51 3.71
N LYS A 36 8.19 -1.55 3.78
CA LYS A 36 9.61 -1.44 3.49
C LYS A 36 9.89 -1.04 2.03
N ALA A 37 9.11 -1.57 1.09
CA ALA A 37 9.22 -1.17 -0.31
C ALA A 37 8.84 0.30 -0.50
N LEU A 38 7.80 0.78 0.17
CA LEU A 38 7.35 2.17 0.12
C LEU A 38 8.24 3.14 0.93
N GLY A 39 9.05 2.64 1.85
CA GLY A 39 9.88 3.43 2.76
C GLY A 39 11.11 4.10 2.12
N GLU A 40 11.11 4.28 0.78
CA GLU A 40 12.14 4.99 0.04
C GLU A 40 11.48 6.03 -0.88
N ILE A 41 12.02 7.24 -0.88
CA ILE A 41 11.37 8.41 -1.47
C ILE A 41 11.04 8.24 -2.97
N ASN A 42 11.94 7.66 -3.76
CA ASN A 42 11.71 7.50 -5.18
C ASN A 42 10.66 6.43 -5.46
N ARG A 43 10.66 5.34 -4.69
CA ARG A 43 9.62 4.30 -4.81
C ARG A 43 8.26 4.83 -4.41
N LEU A 44 8.18 5.62 -3.35
CA LEU A 44 6.91 6.24 -2.96
C LEU A 44 6.38 7.20 -4.03
N LYS A 45 7.25 8.02 -4.63
CA LYS A 45 6.88 8.90 -5.75
C LYS A 45 6.44 8.12 -7.00
N ILE A 46 7.08 6.99 -7.31
CA ILE A 46 6.64 6.11 -8.41
C ILE A 46 5.23 5.57 -8.14
N VAL A 47 4.96 5.10 -6.92
CA VAL A 47 3.64 4.60 -6.53
C VAL A 47 2.59 5.71 -6.61
N ASP A 48 2.91 6.92 -6.17
CA ASP A 48 2.04 8.09 -6.32
C ASP A 48 1.73 8.37 -7.80
N MET A 49 2.73 8.34 -8.68
CA MET A 49 2.53 8.48 -10.12
C MET A 49 1.63 7.38 -10.71
N LEU A 50 1.80 6.14 -10.26
CA LEU A 50 1.01 5.00 -10.70
C LEU A 50 -0.43 5.02 -10.14
N SER A 51 -0.70 5.81 -9.11
CA SER A 51 -2.04 5.96 -8.54
C SER A 51 -3.03 6.59 -9.54
N SER A 52 -2.54 7.35 -10.52
CA SER A 52 -3.34 7.91 -11.60
C SER A 52 -3.59 6.94 -12.77
N GLY A 53 -3.11 5.72 -12.69
CA GLY A 53 -3.28 4.68 -13.70
C GLY A 53 -1.95 4.11 -14.21
N GLU A 54 -2.06 3.10 -15.06
CA GLU A 54 -0.93 2.42 -15.69
C GLU A 54 0.00 3.41 -16.41
N LYS A 55 1.31 3.19 -16.30
CA LYS A 55 2.36 3.99 -16.95
C LYS A 55 3.38 3.12 -17.66
N CYS A 56 3.84 3.60 -18.81
CA CYS A 56 4.99 3.03 -19.51
C CYS A 56 6.28 3.27 -18.71
N ALA A 57 7.19 2.31 -18.73
CA ALA A 57 8.53 2.46 -18.16
C ALA A 57 9.27 3.69 -18.72
N CYS A 58 9.08 4.01 -19.99
CA CYS A 58 9.66 5.19 -20.63
C CYS A 58 9.22 6.50 -19.97
N LEU A 59 7.94 6.61 -19.62
CA LEU A 59 7.41 7.82 -18.96
C LEU A 59 7.98 7.97 -17.54
N ILE A 60 8.14 6.86 -16.82
CA ILE A 60 8.73 6.88 -15.48
C ILE A 60 10.22 7.30 -15.55
N LEU A 61 10.97 6.72 -16.50
CA LEU A 61 12.38 7.09 -16.72
C LEU A 61 12.52 8.59 -16.99
N GLU A 62 11.71 9.12 -17.89
CA GLU A 62 11.75 10.53 -18.27
C GLU A 62 11.36 11.44 -17.08
N SER A 63 10.30 11.09 -16.36
CA SER A 63 9.79 11.91 -15.25
C SER A 63 10.75 12.00 -14.07
N PHE A 64 11.50 10.94 -13.79
CA PHE A 64 12.44 10.89 -12.66
C PHE A 64 13.89 11.06 -13.06
N HIS A 65 14.20 11.15 -14.34
CA HIS A 65 15.58 11.20 -14.87
C HIS A 65 16.44 10.01 -14.39
N PHE A 66 15.83 8.85 -14.24
CA PHE A 66 16.55 7.64 -13.85
C PHE A 66 17.34 7.03 -15.01
N THR A 67 18.39 6.32 -14.66
CA THR A 67 18.99 5.34 -15.58
C THR A 67 18.12 4.08 -15.62
N GLN A 68 18.23 3.28 -16.69
CA GLN A 68 17.53 2.00 -16.81
C GLN A 68 17.80 1.06 -15.62
N PRO A 69 19.05 0.85 -15.17
CA PRO A 69 19.33 0.01 -14.01
C PRO A 69 18.69 0.53 -12.71
N THR A 70 18.66 1.84 -12.51
CA THR A 70 18.04 2.46 -11.34
C THR A 70 16.55 2.22 -11.31
N LEU A 71 15.85 2.44 -12.43
CA LEU A 71 14.41 2.15 -12.52
C LEU A 71 14.16 0.65 -12.30
N SER A 72 14.92 -0.22 -12.96
CA SER A 72 14.78 -1.67 -12.82
C SER A 72 14.92 -2.12 -11.37
N HIS A 73 15.85 -1.54 -10.62
CA HIS A 73 16.02 -1.82 -9.19
C HIS A 73 14.78 -1.40 -8.37
N HIS A 74 14.30 -0.16 -8.54
CA HIS A 74 13.12 0.32 -7.83
C HIS A 74 11.88 -0.51 -8.16
N MET A 75 11.66 -0.80 -9.44
CA MET A 75 10.51 -1.59 -9.88
C MET A 75 10.59 -3.04 -9.39
N LYS A 76 11.78 -3.63 -9.36
CA LYS A 76 11.96 -4.98 -8.80
C LYS A 76 11.53 -5.03 -7.32
N VAL A 77 11.96 -4.09 -6.51
CA VAL A 77 11.58 -4.03 -5.08
C VAL A 77 10.06 -3.87 -4.93
N LEU A 78 9.44 -3.00 -5.72
CA LEU A 78 8.00 -2.78 -5.69
C LEU A 78 7.21 -4.00 -6.16
N MET A 79 7.67 -4.68 -7.23
CA MET A 79 7.04 -5.91 -7.73
C MET A 79 7.20 -7.07 -6.76
N ASP A 80 8.37 -7.23 -6.14
CA ASP A 80 8.62 -8.26 -5.12
C ASP A 80 7.74 -8.08 -3.88
N SER A 81 7.34 -6.85 -3.57
CA SER A 81 6.35 -6.57 -2.52
C SER A 81 4.91 -6.88 -2.93
N GLY A 82 4.65 -7.01 -4.21
CA GLY A 82 3.34 -7.27 -4.79
C GLY A 82 2.50 -6.02 -5.08
N ILE A 83 2.90 -4.83 -4.60
CA ILE A 83 2.08 -3.61 -4.76
C ILE A 83 2.05 -3.07 -6.19
N VAL A 84 3.06 -3.40 -6.99
CA VAL A 84 3.17 -3.05 -8.41
C VAL A 84 3.12 -4.30 -9.26
N LYS A 85 2.37 -4.24 -10.33
CA LYS A 85 2.29 -5.25 -11.40
C LYS A 85 2.93 -4.71 -12.66
N CYS A 86 3.47 -5.62 -13.47
CA CYS A 86 3.96 -5.25 -14.79
C CYS A 86 3.31 -6.10 -15.88
N ARG A 87 3.13 -5.53 -17.06
CA ARG A 87 2.77 -6.24 -18.27
C ARG A 87 3.67 -5.81 -19.41
N LYS A 88 3.91 -6.73 -20.33
CA LYS A 88 4.68 -6.48 -21.54
C LYS A 88 3.75 -6.43 -22.76
N GLU A 89 3.98 -5.47 -23.63
CA GLU A 89 3.32 -5.36 -24.92
C GLU A 89 4.39 -5.12 -25.99
N GLY A 90 4.78 -6.16 -26.70
CA GLY A 90 5.97 -6.13 -27.57
C GLY A 90 7.24 -5.84 -26.76
N THR A 91 7.92 -4.75 -27.08
CA THR A 91 9.12 -4.26 -26.36
C THR A 91 8.78 -3.29 -25.22
N TRP A 92 7.50 -2.90 -25.11
CA TRP A 92 7.04 -1.94 -24.11
C TRP A 92 6.72 -2.63 -22.80
N ILE A 93 7.11 -2.00 -21.70
CA ILE A 93 6.82 -2.44 -20.34
C ILE A 93 5.91 -1.40 -19.69
N TYR A 94 4.81 -1.86 -19.12
CA TYR A 94 3.83 -1.05 -18.41
C TYR A 94 3.74 -1.50 -16.96
N TYR A 95 3.65 -0.54 -16.06
CA TYR A 95 3.51 -0.76 -14.63
C TYR A 95 2.19 -0.21 -14.14
N SER A 96 1.57 -0.92 -13.21
CA SER A 96 0.31 -0.52 -12.57
C SER A 96 0.30 -0.95 -11.10
N LEU A 97 -0.55 -0.31 -10.30
CA LEU A 97 -0.77 -0.73 -8.91
C LEU A 97 -1.69 -1.95 -8.84
N ASP A 98 -1.42 -2.83 -7.90
CA ASP A 98 -2.40 -3.80 -7.43
C ASP A 98 -3.39 -3.11 -6.51
N THR A 99 -4.56 -2.73 -7.04
CA THR A 99 -5.55 -1.95 -6.30
C THR A 99 -6.13 -2.72 -5.12
N GLU A 100 -6.29 -4.03 -5.25
CA GLU A 100 -6.77 -4.88 -4.15
C GLU A 100 -5.77 -4.89 -2.99
N LEU A 101 -4.48 -5.02 -3.31
CA LEU A 101 -3.42 -5.01 -2.30
C LEU A 101 -3.26 -3.62 -1.66
N CYS A 102 -3.41 -2.55 -2.45
CA CYS A 102 -3.44 -1.19 -1.93
C CYS A 102 -4.58 -1.01 -0.91
N ASP A 103 -5.78 -1.49 -1.21
CA ASP A 103 -6.92 -1.42 -0.30
C ASP A 103 -6.70 -2.23 0.98
N LYS A 104 -6.09 -3.40 0.88
CA LYS A 104 -5.72 -4.23 2.04
C LYS A 104 -4.71 -3.52 2.93
N LEU A 105 -3.68 -2.91 2.32
CA LEU A 105 -2.66 -2.14 3.04
C LEU A 105 -3.26 -0.94 3.77
N MET A 106 -4.13 -0.18 3.10
CA MET A 106 -4.79 0.98 3.70
C MET A 106 -5.65 0.57 4.91
N ARG A 107 -6.38 -0.53 4.80
CA ARG A 107 -7.14 -1.08 5.94
C ARG A 107 -6.23 -1.49 7.09
N PHE A 108 -5.12 -2.14 6.79
CA PHE A 108 -4.12 -2.53 7.79
C PHE A 108 -3.54 -1.29 8.50
N ILE A 109 -3.06 -0.30 7.76
CA ILE A 109 -2.48 0.93 8.32
C ILE A 109 -3.51 1.66 9.18
N ASN A 110 -4.73 1.81 8.68
CA ASN A 110 -5.80 2.45 9.42
C ASN A 110 -6.10 1.69 10.73
N GLY A 111 -6.14 0.36 10.69
CA GLY A 111 -6.32 -0.47 11.89
C GLY A 111 -5.17 -0.38 12.90
N VAL A 112 -3.96 -0.07 12.44
CA VAL A 112 -2.79 0.12 13.31
C VAL A 112 -2.78 1.50 13.96
N LEU A 113 -3.14 2.54 13.19
CA LEU A 113 -3.01 3.93 13.61
C LEU A 113 -4.28 4.49 14.28
N THR A 114 -5.41 3.82 14.13
CA THR A 114 -6.65 4.25 14.79
C THR A 114 -6.64 3.83 16.26
N SER A 115 -7.07 4.74 17.13
CA SER A 115 -7.20 4.45 18.55
C SER A 115 -8.15 3.28 18.82
N ASN A 116 -7.61 2.20 19.34
CA ASN A 116 -8.34 1.00 19.73
C ASN A 116 -8.30 0.85 21.25
N LYS A 117 -9.45 0.60 21.87
CA LYS A 117 -9.51 0.21 23.29
C LYS A 117 -8.93 -1.18 23.58
N LYS A 118 -8.49 -1.91 22.54
CA LYS A 118 -7.83 -3.22 22.66
C LYS A 118 -6.34 -3.06 22.36
N CYS A 119 -5.55 -3.02 23.41
CA CYS A 119 -4.10 -3.09 23.34
C CYS A 119 -3.63 -4.49 22.92
N ILE A 120 -2.49 -4.59 22.21
CA ILE A 120 -1.79 -5.86 21.93
C ILE A 120 -1.21 -6.43 23.24
N CYS A 121 -1.02 -5.56 24.25
CA CYS A 121 -0.53 -5.96 25.55
C CYS A 121 -1.51 -6.94 26.22
N SER A 122 -0.97 -7.92 26.92
CA SER A 122 -1.76 -8.92 27.66
C SER A 122 -2.71 -8.26 28.64
N SER A 123 -3.80 -8.95 28.97
CA SER A 123 -4.94 -8.50 29.75
C SER A 123 -4.65 -7.78 31.09
N ASN A 124 -3.39 -7.73 31.52
CA ASN A 124 -2.96 -7.06 32.75
C ASN A 124 -2.52 -5.59 32.57
N CYS A 125 -2.65 -5.03 31.36
CA CYS A 125 -2.24 -3.66 31.06
C CYS A 125 -3.42 -2.66 30.97
N ILE A 126 -4.63 -3.06 31.36
CA ILE A 126 -5.85 -2.24 31.19
C ILE A 126 -5.74 -0.90 31.94
N ASP A 127 -4.98 -0.85 33.02
CA ASP A 127 -4.85 0.35 33.88
C ASP A 127 -3.62 1.23 33.55
N LYS A 128 -2.82 0.89 32.54
CA LYS A 128 -1.57 1.61 32.22
C LYS A 128 -1.51 2.21 30.82
N CYS A 129 -2.57 2.07 30.03
CA CYS A 129 -2.64 2.59 28.66
C CYS A 129 -3.57 3.82 28.55
N ASP A 130 -3.64 4.61 29.57
CA ASP A 130 -4.26 5.95 29.51
C ASP A 130 -3.29 6.97 28.94
#